data_45f4823da195d830296b5353b685bc16
#
_entry.id   45f4823da195d830296b5353b685bc16
#
_cell.length_a   1.000
_cell.length_b   1.000
_cell.length_c   1.000
_cell.angle_alpha   90.00
_cell.angle_beta   90.00
_cell.angle_gamma   90.00
#
_symmetry.space_group_name_H-M   'P 1'
#
loop_
_entity.id
_entity.type
_entity.pdbx_description
1 polymer ?
#
loop_
_entity_poly.entity_id
_entity_poly.type
_entity_poly.pdbx_seq_one_letter_code
_entity_poly.pdbx_strand_id
1 'polypeptide(L)'
;EASVVPDEAFEHDLKYPDALNLITNLQAHAADTGVEFGLKLTNTLEVQNHRPIFPENETMMYLSGRALHPISINLAAKLQNDFNGKLDISFSAGADAFNVADILACNLRPVTTCTDVLKPGGYTRLGQYLGNLKQAMQTAEAKSLDQFIMGTDDVYREIDKAGLNTLTLYAERVIHNPHYHKHSHHFDSIKTNRKLGAFDCISAPCVDACATDQNIPEYLYHTSQGDFGKAFEAIQETNPLPGVTGHVCDHLCQLKCTRNNYDSPLLIREIKRFVTEQEIAKVEGSEIASRDQKVAVIGAGPAGLSCAYFLAKQGINVDVYESKSFVGGMVSGAIPEFRLSDDTINLDIDILKNLGVRFHFENAVGPELYQQIQASSDDIFIGVGAQRALKLGVRGETLDGVLDPLVFLAEVRLGDRPDLGQNIAIIGGGNTAMDAARTSLRLAGESATVSIIYRRTMSEMPADIDEIEAALAEGITFHELVAPLSFEGVSKVKEIHCQKMELGEPDASGRRRPVPLAGEFLNFPVDTVIPAIGQAINVDFISEDDLQVNYETCKTNLPHVYAGGDAVRGAS
;
A
#
# COMPACT_ATOMS: atom_id res chain seq x y z
N GLU A 1 9.66 -5.54 -9.89
CA GLU A 1 10.76 -5.62 -10.85
C GLU A 1 11.76 -6.69 -10.41
N ALA A 2 12.10 -7.61 -11.32
CA ALA A 2 13.11 -8.62 -11.05
C ALA A 2 14.50 -7.98 -11.12
N SER A 3 15.36 -8.26 -10.12
CA SER A 3 16.77 -7.88 -10.20
C SER A 3 17.45 -8.69 -11.32
N VAL A 4 18.14 -8.00 -12.21
CA VAL A 4 18.88 -8.62 -13.32
C VAL A 4 20.34 -8.78 -12.89
N VAL A 5 20.83 -10.01 -12.96
CA VAL A 5 22.26 -10.32 -12.80
C VAL A 5 22.88 -10.34 -14.20
N PRO A 6 23.75 -9.39 -14.55
CA PRO A 6 24.37 -9.39 -15.87
C PRO A 6 25.42 -10.49 -15.99
N ASP A 7 25.67 -10.96 -17.20
CA ASP A 7 26.67 -12.02 -17.44
C ASP A 7 28.08 -11.61 -17.01
N GLU A 8 28.41 -10.34 -17.11
CA GLU A 8 29.67 -9.74 -16.68
C GLU A 8 29.96 -9.98 -15.18
N ALA A 9 28.93 -10.09 -14.35
CA ALA A 9 29.07 -10.39 -12.93
C ALA A 9 29.74 -11.75 -12.66
N PHE A 10 29.69 -12.66 -13.64
CA PHE A 10 30.27 -14.01 -13.55
C PHE A 10 31.51 -14.22 -14.43
N GLU A 11 31.93 -13.21 -15.18
CA GLU A 11 33.03 -13.36 -16.16
C GLU A 11 34.36 -13.79 -15.51
N HIS A 12 34.64 -13.21 -14.35
CA HIS A 12 35.87 -13.48 -13.59
C HIS A 12 35.67 -14.43 -12.41
N ASP A 13 34.44 -14.96 -12.21
CA ASP A 13 34.16 -15.87 -11.12
C ASP A 13 34.73 -17.26 -11.37
N LEU A 14 35.15 -17.92 -10.27
CA LEU A 14 35.60 -19.28 -10.27
C LEU A 14 34.56 -20.23 -10.79
N LYS A 15 34.88 -20.99 -11.84
CA LYS A 15 33.95 -21.96 -12.41
C LYS A 15 33.76 -23.16 -11.47
N TYR A 16 32.59 -23.73 -11.41
CA TYR A 16 32.23 -24.77 -10.44
C TYR A 16 33.17 -25.99 -10.45
N PRO A 17 33.61 -26.57 -11.60
CA PRO A 17 34.56 -27.65 -11.61
C PRO A 17 35.92 -27.26 -11.04
N ASP A 18 36.38 -26.04 -11.29
CA ASP A 18 37.64 -25.53 -10.75
C ASP A 18 37.53 -25.31 -9.24
N ALA A 19 36.36 -24.88 -8.76
CA ALA A 19 36.08 -24.77 -7.32
C ALA A 19 36.17 -26.12 -6.62
N LEU A 20 35.59 -27.20 -7.19
CA LEU A 20 35.70 -28.55 -6.62
C LEU A 20 37.15 -29.02 -6.52
N ASN A 21 37.97 -28.80 -7.57
CA ASN A 21 39.40 -29.15 -7.57
C ASN A 21 40.17 -28.33 -6.52
N LEU A 22 39.89 -27.02 -6.43
CA LEU A 22 40.54 -26.15 -5.46
C LEU A 22 40.22 -26.57 -4.02
N ILE A 23 38.92 -26.82 -3.72
CA ILE A 23 38.50 -27.28 -2.39
C ILE A 23 39.18 -28.59 -2.03
N THR A 24 39.21 -29.57 -2.94
CA THR A 24 39.86 -30.86 -2.73
C THR A 24 41.33 -30.69 -2.39
N ASN A 25 42.05 -29.85 -3.14
CA ASN A 25 43.47 -29.58 -2.91
C ASN A 25 43.72 -28.88 -1.57
N LEU A 26 42.86 -27.91 -1.22
CA LEU A 26 42.99 -27.19 0.05
C LEU A 26 42.67 -28.09 1.26
N GLN A 27 41.69 -28.98 1.16
CA GLN A 27 41.41 -29.98 2.20
C GLN A 27 42.62 -30.95 2.40
N ALA A 28 43.21 -31.41 1.31
CA ALA A 28 44.40 -32.28 1.39
C ALA A 28 45.58 -31.54 2.05
N HIS A 29 45.84 -30.30 1.64
CA HIS A 29 46.89 -29.48 2.22
C HIS A 29 46.68 -29.17 3.71
N ALA A 30 45.42 -28.86 4.08
CA ALA A 30 45.05 -28.64 5.47
C ALA A 30 45.29 -29.87 6.35
N ALA A 31 44.93 -31.07 5.84
CA ALA A 31 45.17 -32.33 6.51
C ALA A 31 46.68 -32.59 6.70
N ASP A 32 47.50 -32.34 5.67
CA ASP A 32 48.96 -32.52 5.72
C ASP A 32 49.63 -31.55 6.69
N THR A 33 49.08 -30.36 6.87
CA THR A 33 49.66 -29.32 7.76
C THR A 33 49.00 -29.28 9.15
N GLY A 34 47.99 -30.10 9.40
CA GLY A 34 47.28 -30.18 10.68
C GLY A 34 46.46 -28.96 11.01
N VAL A 35 45.96 -28.23 10.00
CA VAL A 35 45.02 -27.09 10.15
C VAL A 35 43.63 -27.48 9.69
N GLU A 36 42.60 -26.81 10.24
CA GLU A 36 41.21 -26.97 9.78
C GLU A 36 40.95 -26.10 8.55
N PHE A 37 40.15 -26.61 7.62
CA PHE A 37 39.73 -25.89 6.42
C PHE A 37 38.21 -25.88 6.34
N GLY A 38 37.64 -24.70 6.17
CA GLY A 38 36.20 -24.53 5.97
C GLY A 38 35.87 -23.50 4.89
N LEU A 39 34.68 -23.52 4.41
CA LEU A 39 34.15 -22.59 3.43
C LEU A 39 33.25 -21.56 4.09
N LYS A 40 33.17 -20.39 3.51
CA LYS A 40 32.12 -19.41 3.83
C LYS A 40 31.24 -19.19 2.61
N LEU A 41 29.92 -19.42 2.77
CA LEU A 41 28.90 -19.15 1.75
C LEU A 41 27.92 -18.08 2.26
N THR A 42 27.62 -17.01 1.51
CA THR A 42 28.17 -16.55 0.25
C THR A 42 28.47 -15.05 0.36
N ASN A 43 29.17 -14.49 -0.63
CA ASN A 43 29.23 -13.05 -0.81
C ASN A 43 27.91 -12.54 -1.43
N THR A 44 27.73 -11.21 -1.48
CA THR A 44 26.65 -10.55 -2.21
C THR A 44 26.78 -10.82 -3.72
N LEU A 45 25.63 -10.83 -4.41
CA LEU A 45 25.57 -11.01 -5.86
C LEU A 45 25.39 -9.65 -6.53
N GLU A 46 26.19 -9.34 -7.54
CA GLU A 46 26.06 -8.11 -8.32
C GLU A 46 24.80 -8.15 -9.19
N VAL A 47 24.05 -7.05 -9.21
CA VAL A 47 22.85 -6.88 -10.02
C VAL A 47 22.84 -5.47 -10.63
N GLN A 48 22.20 -5.32 -11.78
CA GLN A 48 22.07 -4.01 -12.43
C GLN A 48 21.31 -3.03 -11.55
N ASN A 49 21.78 -1.78 -11.50
CA ASN A 49 21.07 -0.70 -10.83
C ASN A 49 19.86 -0.27 -11.67
N HIS A 50 18.67 -0.60 -11.21
CA HIS A 50 17.41 -0.26 -11.85
C HIS A 50 16.57 0.71 -11.00
N ARG A 51 17.17 1.27 -9.94
CA ARG A 51 16.45 2.14 -8.99
C ARG A 51 16.96 3.59 -9.07
N PRO A 52 16.10 4.59 -9.05
CA PRO A 52 16.50 6.00 -9.10
C PRO A 52 17.10 6.52 -7.78
N ILE A 53 17.36 5.64 -6.80
CA ILE A 53 17.90 6.00 -5.49
C ILE A 53 19.41 6.28 -5.54
N PHE A 54 20.13 5.54 -6.39
CA PHE A 54 21.56 5.73 -6.59
C PHE A 54 21.85 6.65 -7.79
N PRO A 55 23.01 7.33 -7.81
CA PRO A 55 23.42 8.11 -8.97
C PRO A 55 23.44 7.27 -10.26
N GLU A 56 23.17 7.89 -11.41
CA GLU A 56 23.14 7.20 -12.71
C GLU A 56 24.49 6.55 -13.11
N ASN A 57 25.60 7.06 -12.59
CA ASN A 57 26.92 6.49 -12.81
C ASN A 57 27.18 5.21 -11.99
N GLU A 58 26.34 4.89 -11.02
CA GLU A 58 26.39 3.61 -10.29
C GLU A 58 25.61 2.56 -11.07
N THR A 59 26.31 1.84 -11.94
CA THR A 59 25.70 0.86 -12.86
C THR A 59 25.28 -0.42 -12.18
N MET A 60 25.88 -0.74 -11.02
CA MET A 60 25.70 -2.00 -10.31
C MET A 60 25.22 -1.78 -8.87
N MET A 61 24.43 -2.72 -8.40
CA MET A 61 23.99 -2.88 -7.01
C MET A 61 24.36 -4.27 -6.50
N TYR A 62 24.14 -4.50 -5.19
CA TYR A 62 24.42 -5.80 -4.58
C TYR A 62 23.14 -6.43 -4.03
N LEU A 63 22.83 -7.64 -4.51
CA LEU A 63 21.79 -8.49 -3.94
C LEU A 63 22.31 -9.13 -2.66
N SER A 64 21.63 -8.92 -1.55
CA SER A 64 21.98 -9.45 -0.24
C SER A 64 20.72 -9.82 0.57
N GLY A 65 20.94 -10.40 1.75
CA GLY A 65 19.85 -10.71 2.67
C GLY A 65 18.93 -11.79 2.14
N ARG A 66 17.62 -11.60 2.35
CA ARG A 66 16.57 -12.61 2.10
C ARG A 66 16.58 -13.16 0.66
N ALA A 67 16.76 -12.30 -0.33
CA ALA A 67 16.74 -12.70 -1.73
C ALA A 67 17.91 -13.62 -2.13
N LEU A 68 19.04 -13.51 -1.43
CA LEU A 68 20.21 -14.35 -1.67
C LEU A 68 20.09 -15.74 -1.01
N HIS A 69 19.24 -15.89 0.01
CA HIS A 69 19.16 -17.10 0.83
C HIS A 69 18.84 -18.37 0.03
N PRO A 70 17.79 -18.44 -0.82
CA PRO A 70 17.49 -19.64 -1.60
C PRO A 70 18.61 -20.04 -2.54
N ILE A 71 19.29 -19.06 -3.15
CA ILE A 71 20.43 -19.30 -4.07
C ILE A 71 21.57 -19.96 -3.30
N SER A 72 21.92 -19.41 -2.14
CA SER A 72 23.04 -19.87 -1.33
C SER A 72 22.79 -21.22 -0.66
N ILE A 73 21.58 -21.50 -0.23
CA ILE A 73 21.18 -22.82 0.30
C ILE A 73 21.31 -23.89 -0.78
N ASN A 74 20.87 -23.60 -2.01
CA ASN A 74 20.99 -24.54 -3.13
C ASN A 74 22.48 -24.76 -3.53
N LEU A 75 23.31 -23.71 -3.49
CA LEU A 75 24.75 -23.85 -3.68
C LEU A 75 25.39 -24.71 -2.57
N ALA A 76 25.02 -24.48 -1.32
CA ALA A 76 25.50 -25.27 -0.18
C ALA A 76 25.10 -26.75 -0.33
N ALA A 77 23.86 -27.04 -0.72
CA ALA A 77 23.37 -28.39 -0.96
C ALA A 77 24.16 -29.08 -2.09
N LYS A 78 24.42 -28.34 -3.19
CA LYS A 78 25.20 -28.87 -4.31
C LYS A 78 26.63 -29.23 -3.89
N LEU A 79 27.32 -28.33 -3.18
CA LEU A 79 28.69 -28.58 -2.68
C LEU A 79 28.71 -29.73 -1.67
N GLN A 80 27.82 -29.76 -0.70
CA GLN A 80 27.76 -30.83 0.30
C GLN A 80 27.45 -32.20 -0.32
N ASN A 81 26.63 -32.27 -1.37
CA ASN A 81 26.40 -33.50 -2.12
C ASN A 81 27.69 -34.01 -2.78
N ASP A 82 28.47 -33.13 -3.43
CA ASP A 82 29.73 -33.54 -4.08
C ASP A 82 30.79 -33.97 -3.09
N PHE A 83 30.79 -33.45 -1.87
CA PHE A 83 31.70 -33.81 -0.78
C PHE A 83 31.08 -34.73 0.30
N ASN A 84 29.94 -35.36 0.03
CA ASN A 84 29.26 -36.30 0.93
C ASN A 84 29.01 -35.78 2.35
N GLY A 85 28.66 -34.50 2.48
CA GLY A 85 28.37 -33.82 3.75
C GLY A 85 29.61 -33.38 4.56
N LYS A 86 30.81 -33.59 4.07
CA LYS A 86 32.05 -33.44 4.83
C LYS A 86 32.70 -32.06 4.75
N LEU A 87 32.02 -31.08 4.17
CA LEU A 87 32.50 -29.70 4.16
C LEU A 87 32.07 -28.96 5.42
N ASP A 88 33.00 -28.33 6.10
CA ASP A 88 32.69 -27.34 7.11
C ASP A 88 32.31 -26.04 6.43
N ILE A 89 31.01 -25.68 6.54
CA ILE A 89 30.49 -24.49 5.87
C ILE A 89 29.95 -23.51 6.90
N SER A 90 30.59 -22.35 7.00
CA SER A 90 30.04 -21.15 7.63
C SER A 90 29.05 -20.51 6.69
N PHE A 91 27.84 -20.21 7.18
CA PHE A 91 26.76 -19.67 6.37
C PHE A 91 26.44 -18.20 6.70
N SER A 92 26.39 -17.34 5.68
CA SER A 92 26.18 -15.89 5.86
C SER A 92 25.21 -15.24 4.86
N ALA A 93 24.42 -16.04 4.16
CA ALA A 93 23.54 -15.57 3.11
C ALA A 93 22.10 -15.43 3.59
N GLY A 94 21.69 -14.24 3.98
CA GLY A 94 20.31 -13.93 4.36
C GLY A 94 19.80 -14.67 5.59
N ALA A 95 20.71 -15.02 6.52
CA ALA A 95 20.32 -15.56 7.81
C ALA A 95 19.51 -14.53 8.60
N ASP A 96 18.34 -14.92 9.10
CA ASP A 96 17.44 -14.11 9.90
C ASP A 96 16.77 -14.95 11.01
N ALA A 97 15.91 -14.32 11.81
CA ALA A 97 15.26 -14.98 12.93
C ALA A 97 14.34 -16.15 12.49
N PHE A 98 13.84 -16.14 11.25
CA PHE A 98 12.89 -17.15 10.76
C PHE A 98 13.57 -18.40 10.18
N ASN A 99 14.84 -18.28 9.75
CA ASN A 99 15.54 -19.38 9.07
C ASN A 99 16.76 -19.91 9.83
N VAL A 100 17.21 -19.26 10.92
CA VAL A 100 18.39 -19.67 11.67
C VAL A 100 18.33 -21.12 12.17
N ALA A 101 17.15 -21.58 12.61
CA ALA A 101 16.97 -22.94 13.07
C ALA A 101 17.12 -23.96 11.91
N ASP A 102 16.52 -23.67 10.75
CA ASP A 102 16.67 -24.50 9.54
C ASP A 102 18.12 -24.56 9.07
N ILE A 103 18.84 -23.43 9.07
CA ILE A 103 20.27 -23.38 8.69
C ILE A 103 21.11 -24.26 9.61
N LEU A 104 20.90 -24.14 10.92
CA LEU A 104 21.65 -24.93 11.91
C LEU A 104 21.29 -26.43 11.85
N ALA A 105 20.01 -26.77 11.59
CA ALA A 105 19.58 -28.16 11.38
C ALA A 105 20.28 -28.81 10.17
N CYS A 106 20.69 -28.00 9.17
CA CYS A 106 21.46 -28.42 8.01
C CYS A 106 22.96 -28.63 8.28
N ASN A 107 23.43 -28.53 9.52
CA ASN A 107 24.84 -28.53 9.92
C ASN A 107 25.68 -27.40 9.27
N LEU A 108 25.04 -26.29 8.87
CA LEU A 108 25.72 -25.10 8.37
C LEU A 108 26.07 -24.20 9.54
N ARG A 109 27.33 -24.21 9.97
CA ARG A 109 27.80 -23.50 11.18
C ARG A 109 29.29 -23.11 11.09
N PRO A 110 29.70 -21.95 11.65
CA PRO A 110 28.82 -20.95 12.31
C PRO A 110 27.91 -20.21 11.34
N VAL A 111 26.78 -19.71 11.86
CA VAL A 111 25.88 -18.82 11.13
C VAL A 111 26.29 -17.38 11.43
N THR A 112 26.46 -16.59 10.39
CA THR A 112 26.76 -15.16 10.52
C THR A 112 25.63 -14.35 9.90
N THR A 113 25.29 -13.22 10.52
CA THR A 113 24.24 -12.31 10.04
C THR A 113 24.81 -10.90 9.87
N CYS A 114 24.35 -10.20 8.84
CA CYS A 114 24.72 -8.82 8.58
C CYS A 114 23.47 -7.99 8.27
N THR A 115 22.83 -8.24 7.14
CA THR A 115 21.69 -7.45 6.67
C THR A 115 20.55 -7.38 7.70
N ASP A 116 20.31 -8.46 8.42
CA ASP A 116 19.20 -8.49 9.39
C ASP A 116 19.47 -7.61 10.62
N VAL A 117 20.70 -7.55 11.13
CA VAL A 117 21.05 -6.69 12.27
C VAL A 117 21.22 -5.21 11.88
N LEU A 118 21.22 -4.88 10.58
CA LEU A 118 21.15 -3.50 10.10
C LEU A 118 19.72 -2.95 10.08
N LYS A 119 18.73 -3.82 10.26
CA LYS A 119 17.33 -3.43 10.38
C LYS A 119 17.03 -2.88 11.78
N PRO A 120 15.89 -2.16 11.97
CA PRO A 120 15.46 -1.70 13.27
C PRO A 120 15.47 -2.82 14.33
N GLY A 121 15.91 -2.48 15.54
CA GLY A 121 16.18 -3.46 16.60
C GLY A 121 17.64 -3.89 16.69
N GLY A 122 18.43 -3.73 15.62
CA GLY A 122 19.86 -3.96 15.64
C GLY A 122 20.25 -5.31 16.26
N TYR A 123 21.23 -5.32 17.15
CA TYR A 123 21.70 -6.52 17.85
C TYR A 123 20.65 -7.14 18.79
N THR A 124 19.59 -6.42 19.22
CA THR A 124 18.53 -7.02 20.05
C THR A 124 17.75 -8.10 19.29
N ARG A 125 17.77 -8.08 17.95
CA ARG A 125 17.20 -9.12 17.10
C ARG A 125 17.83 -10.50 17.35
N LEU A 126 19.08 -10.57 17.79
CA LEU A 126 19.72 -11.83 18.15
C LEU A 126 18.98 -12.57 19.28
N GLY A 127 18.25 -11.85 20.12
CA GLY A 127 17.34 -12.46 21.09
C GLY A 127 16.23 -13.30 20.44
N GLN A 128 15.71 -12.87 19.29
CA GLN A 128 14.72 -13.63 18.52
C GLN A 128 15.35 -14.89 17.89
N TYR A 129 16.58 -14.77 17.35
CA TYR A 129 17.33 -15.93 16.82
C TYR A 129 17.45 -17.02 17.87
N LEU A 130 17.91 -16.65 19.07
CA LEU A 130 18.06 -17.60 20.17
C LEU A 130 16.72 -18.15 20.67
N GLY A 131 15.69 -17.32 20.73
CA GLY A 131 14.34 -17.74 21.10
C GLY A 131 13.74 -18.76 20.13
N ASN A 132 13.81 -18.47 18.83
CA ASN A 132 13.29 -19.35 17.77
C ASN A 132 14.09 -20.67 17.69
N LEU A 133 15.42 -20.60 17.80
CA LEU A 133 16.25 -21.81 17.87
C LEU A 133 15.91 -22.67 19.09
N LYS A 134 15.77 -22.05 20.26
CA LYS A 134 15.39 -22.76 21.49
C LYS A 134 14.02 -23.44 21.36
N GLN A 135 13.05 -22.74 20.76
CA GLN A 135 11.73 -23.30 20.50
C GLN A 135 11.80 -24.48 19.52
N ALA A 136 12.56 -24.35 18.42
CA ALA A 136 12.75 -25.44 17.46
C ALA A 136 13.41 -26.66 18.09
N MET A 137 14.45 -26.47 18.90
CA MET A 137 15.10 -27.54 19.64
C MET A 137 14.16 -28.20 20.67
N GLN A 138 13.33 -27.42 21.35
CA GLN A 138 12.31 -27.97 22.28
C GLN A 138 11.28 -28.81 21.54
N THR A 139 10.79 -28.34 20.40
CA THR A 139 9.84 -29.06 19.55
C THR A 139 10.44 -30.38 19.03
N ALA A 140 11.73 -30.39 18.74
CA ALA A 140 12.49 -31.58 18.33
C ALA A 140 13.00 -32.42 19.51
N GLU A 141 12.65 -32.12 20.76
CA GLU A 141 13.12 -32.75 21.97
C GLU A 141 14.66 -32.84 22.11
N ALA A 142 15.40 -31.97 21.40
CA ALA A 142 16.84 -31.94 21.35
C ALA A 142 17.44 -31.14 22.52
N LYS A 143 18.42 -31.72 23.22
CA LYS A 143 19.13 -31.08 24.35
C LYS A 143 20.45 -30.43 23.95
N SER A 144 20.94 -30.73 22.76
CA SER A 144 22.15 -30.12 22.19
C SER A 144 21.94 -29.83 20.70
N LEU A 145 22.78 -28.96 20.12
CA LEU A 145 22.73 -28.67 18.70
C LEU A 145 23.01 -29.92 17.85
N ASP A 146 23.94 -30.78 18.28
CA ASP A 146 24.23 -32.02 17.57
C ASP A 146 23.02 -32.98 17.58
N GLN A 147 22.30 -33.08 18.70
CA GLN A 147 21.03 -33.82 18.73
C GLN A 147 19.98 -33.20 17.82
N PHE A 148 19.92 -31.87 17.74
CA PHE A 148 19.00 -31.16 16.86
C PHE A 148 19.27 -31.45 15.38
N ILE A 149 20.55 -31.51 15.00
CA ILE A 149 20.98 -31.84 13.62
C ILE A 149 20.71 -33.33 13.31
N MET A 150 21.01 -34.23 14.23
CA MET A 150 20.83 -35.68 14.02
C MET A 150 19.37 -36.13 14.03
N GLY A 151 18.48 -35.34 14.66
CA GLY A 151 17.09 -35.74 14.91
C GLY A 151 16.95 -36.76 16.03
N THR A 152 15.69 -37.07 16.41
CA THR A 152 15.38 -38.02 17.51
C THR A 152 15.32 -39.50 17.08
N ASP A 153 15.31 -39.77 15.79
CA ASP A 153 14.95 -41.08 15.24
C ASP A 153 16.18 -41.95 14.89
N ASP A 154 17.26 -41.95 15.59
CA ASP A 154 18.46 -42.81 15.40
C ASP A 154 18.77 -43.29 13.95
N VAL A 155 18.16 -42.65 12.94
CA VAL A 155 18.28 -42.99 11.52
C VAL A 155 19.68 -42.69 10.99
N TYR A 156 20.29 -41.63 11.52
CA TYR A 156 21.64 -41.24 11.14
C TYR A 156 22.58 -41.36 12.34
N ARG A 157 23.66 -42.12 12.13
CA ARG A 157 24.73 -42.29 13.13
C ARG A 157 25.84 -41.22 13.00
N GLU A 158 25.81 -40.45 11.94
CA GLU A 158 26.84 -39.45 11.59
C GLU A 158 26.16 -38.10 11.33
N ILE A 159 26.65 -37.06 12.00
CA ILE A 159 26.09 -35.71 11.93
C ILE A 159 26.12 -35.15 10.52
N ASP A 160 27.19 -35.45 9.77
CA ASP A 160 27.39 -34.98 8.40
C ASP A 160 26.32 -35.51 7.45
N LYS A 161 25.93 -36.77 7.62
CA LYS A 161 24.88 -37.40 6.82
C LYS A 161 23.49 -36.88 7.18
N ALA A 162 23.25 -36.64 8.45
CA ALA A 162 21.99 -36.06 8.93
C ALA A 162 21.86 -34.62 8.41
N GLY A 163 22.89 -33.80 8.56
CA GLY A 163 22.94 -32.44 8.04
C GLY A 163 22.77 -32.37 6.53
N LEU A 164 23.43 -33.24 5.76
CA LEU A 164 23.29 -33.32 4.30
C LEU A 164 21.85 -33.67 3.88
N ASN A 165 21.22 -34.64 4.53
CA ASN A 165 19.83 -34.99 4.24
C ASN A 165 18.89 -33.81 4.51
N THR A 166 19.01 -33.17 5.67
CA THR A 166 18.19 -32.01 6.05
C THR A 166 18.43 -30.86 5.08
N LEU A 167 19.67 -30.60 4.68
CA LEU A 167 20.03 -29.55 3.72
C LEU A 167 19.42 -29.80 2.33
N THR A 168 19.44 -31.05 1.87
CA THR A 168 18.83 -31.42 0.58
C THR A 168 17.32 -31.13 0.59
N LEU A 169 16.62 -31.57 1.63
CA LEU A 169 15.18 -31.31 1.80
C LEU A 169 14.88 -29.82 1.98
N TYR A 170 15.73 -29.10 2.69
CA TYR A 170 15.58 -27.66 2.87
C TYR A 170 15.80 -26.90 1.56
N ALA A 171 16.79 -27.28 0.76
CA ALA A 171 17.07 -26.67 -0.54
C ALA A 171 15.88 -26.80 -1.53
N GLU A 172 15.18 -27.93 -1.52
CA GLU A 172 13.95 -28.12 -2.28
C GLU A 172 12.81 -27.25 -1.75
N ARG A 173 12.63 -27.21 -0.42
CA ARG A 173 11.51 -26.50 0.21
C ARG A 173 11.67 -24.98 0.15
N VAL A 174 12.89 -24.45 0.28
CA VAL A 174 13.16 -23.00 0.40
C VAL A 174 12.75 -22.22 -0.85
N ILE A 175 12.84 -22.82 -2.04
CA ILE A 175 12.45 -22.20 -3.30
C ILE A 175 10.93 -22.02 -3.44
N HIS A 176 10.14 -22.76 -2.68
CA HIS A 176 8.68 -22.69 -2.66
C HIS A 176 8.16 -21.92 -1.43
N ASN A 177 9.04 -21.50 -0.54
CA ASN A 177 8.62 -20.79 0.66
C ASN A 177 8.23 -19.34 0.33
N PRO A 178 6.96 -18.93 0.60
CA PRO A 178 6.47 -17.57 0.33
C PRO A 178 7.34 -16.46 0.93
N HIS A 179 8.01 -16.72 2.05
CA HIS A 179 8.93 -15.76 2.69
C HIS A 179 10.04 -15.22 1.76
N TYR A 180 10.40 -15.96 0.72
CA TYR A 180 11.43 -15.58 -0.26
C TYR A 180 10.85 -15.12 -1.60
N HIS A 181 9.53 -15.16 -1.77
CA HIS A 181 8.87 -14.79 -3.03
C HIS A 181 8.41 -13.33 -3.00
N LYS A 182 8.73 -12.58 -4.04
CA LYS A 182 8.32 -11.18 -4.19
C LYS A 182 6.80 -11.02 -4.13
N HIS A 183 6.06 -11.93 -4.74
CA HIS A 183 4.59 -11.89 -4.78
C HIS A 183 3.90 -12.06 -3.42
N SER A 184 4.59 -12.56 -2.43
CA SER A 184 4.07 -12.67 -1.06
C SER A 184 4.23 -11.39 -0.23
N HIS A 185 4.80 -10.34 -0.85
CA HIS A 185 4.95 -9.02 -0.25
C HIS A 185 4.14 -8.03 -1.07
N HIS A 186 3.11 -7.43 -0.46
CA HIS A 186 2.19 -6.48 -1.10
C HIS A 186 2.84 -5.13 -1.45
N PHE A 187 4.09 -4.92 -1.08
CA PHE A 187 4.82 -3.68 -1.31
C PHE A 187 6.24 -3.97 -1.82
N ASP A 188 6.69 -3.15 -2.74
CA ASP A 188 7.98 -3.32 -3.41
C ASP A 188 9.17 -3.06 -2.49
N SER A 189 9.07 -2.08 -1.60
CA SER A 189 10.13 -1.70 -0.67
C SER A 189 9.59 -0.85 0.48
N ILE A 190 10.10 -1.11 1.70
CA ILE A 190 9.87 -0.24 2.86
C ILE A 190 10.78 1.00 2.84
N LYS A 191 11.72 1.09 1.89
CA LYS A 191 12.61 2.25 1.75
C LYS A 191 11.89 3.39 1.02
N THR A 192 12.29 4.62 1.33
CA THR A 192 11.82 5.79 0.59
C THR A 192 12.28 5.75 -0.87
N ASN A 193 11.47 6.31 -1.77
CA ASN A 193 11.81 6.46 -3.18
C ASN A 193 12.44 7.83 -3.49
N ARG A 194 12.50 8.75 -2.52
CA ARG A 194 13.14 10.05 -2.67
C ARG A 194 14.67 9.94 -2.53
N LYS A 195 15.38 10.93 -3.03
CA LYS A 195 16.83 11.05 -2.83
C LYS A 195 17.14 11.12 -1.33
N LEU A 196 18.10 10.32 -0.87
CA LEU A 196 18.54 10.32 0.51
C LEU A 196 19.39 11.55 0.82
N GLY A 197 19.12 12.19 1.97
CA GLY A 197 19.89 13.30 2.51
C GLY A 197 20.73 12.90 3.72
N ALA A 198 21.43 13.87 4.29
CA ALA A 198 22.09 13.66 5.57
C ALA A 198 21.04 13.41 6.67
N PHE A 199 21.31 12.47 7.56
CA PHE A 199 20.42 12.09 8.68
C PHE A 199 19.10 11.39 8.31
N ASP A 200 18.92 10.95 7.08
CA ASP A 200 17.72 10.19 6.68
C ASP A 200 17.50 8.89 7.50
N CYS A 201 18.53 8.39 8.13
CA CYS A 201 18.42 7.24 9.03
C CYS A 201 17.67 7.56 10.36
N ILE A 202 17.44 8.83 10.66
CA ILE A 202 16.73 9.29 11.86
C ILE A 202 15.22 9.38 11.59
N SER A 203 14.80 9.66 10.34
CA SER A 203 13.40 9.74 9.95
C SER A 203 12.77 8.36 9.87
N ALA A 204 11.58 8.21 10.47
CA ALA A 204 10.80 6.98 10.35
C ALA A 204 10.16 6.91 8.95
N PRO A 205 10.35 5.82 8.18
CA PRO A 205 9.79 5.72 6.82
C PRO A 205 8.26 5.84 6.75
N CYS A 206 7.57 5.55 7.85
CA CYS A 206 6.12 5.72 7.95
C CYS A 206 5.70 7.20 7.95
N VAL A 207 6.52 8.11 8.46
CA VAL A 207 6.26 9.57 8.41
C VAL A 207 6.38 10.04 6.96
N ASP A 208 7.48 9.70 6.28
CA ASP A 208 7.70 10.06 4.87
C ASP A 208 6.59 9.53 3.92
N ALA A 209 5.97 8.41 4.29
CA ALA A 209 4.91 7.79 3.48
C ALA A 209 3.52 8.36 3.81
N CYS A 210 3.38 9.10 4.89
CA CYS A 210 2.11 9.71 5.27
C CYS A 210 1.83 10.93 4.40
N ALA A 211 0.69 10.98 3.73
CA ALA A 211 0.31 12.10 2.87
C ALA A 211 0.14 13.43 3.62
N THR A 212 0.01 13.39 4.95
CA THR A 212 -0.11 14.55 5.83
C THR A 212 1.07 14.70 6.79
N ASP A 213 2.18 14.01 6.54
CA ASP A 213 3.42 14.07 7.34
C ASP A 213 3.20 13.92 8.86
N GLN A 214 2.26 13.05 9.27
CA GLN A 214 1.96 12.84 10.69
C GLN A 214 3.16 12.28 11.44
N ASN A 215 3.43 12.80 12.63
CA ASN A 215 4.44 12.26 13.53
C ASN A 215 3.96 10.94 14.16
N ILE A 216 3.96 9.89 13.34
CA ILE A 216 3.46 8.56 13.70
C ILE A 216 4.19 7.99 14.94
N PRO A 217 5.54 8.04 15.04
CA PRO A 217 6.21 7.55 16.24
C PRO A 217 5.76 8.23 17.53
N GLU A 218 5.46 9.51 17.48
CA GLU A 218 5.05 10.30 18.65
C GLU A 218 3.68 9.86 19.16
N TYR A 219 2.66 9.82 18.31
CA TYR A 219 1.35 9.41 18.80
C TYR A 219 1.30 7.92 19.18
N LEU A 220 2.08 7.05 18.54
CA LEU A 220 2.22 5.65 18.96
C LEU A 220 2.89 5.56 20.34
N TYR A 221 3.92 6.39 20.60
CA TYR A 221 4.57 6.46 21.92
C TYR A 221 3.59 6.89 22.99
N HIS A 222 2.88 8.01 22.82
CA HIS A 222 1.91 8.50 23.77
C HIS A 222 0.76 7.50 24.00
N THR A 223 0.29 6.84 22.94
CA THR A 223 -0.70 5.77 23.06
C THR A 223 -0.19 4.62 23.92
N SER A 224 1.07 4.22 23.75
CA SER A 224 1.68 3.15 24.55
C SER A 224 1.82 3.50 26.04
N GLN A 225 1.86 4.79 26.36
CA GLN A 225 1.89 5.28 27.73
C GLN A 225 0.49 5.51 28.32
N GLY A 226 -0.58 5.32 27.54
CA GLY A 226 -1.96 5.62 27.93
C GLY A 226 -2.29 7.12 27.94
N ASP A 227 -1.43 7.97 27.40
CA ASP A 227 -1.64 9.42 27.27
C ASP A 227 -2.31 9.73 25.92
N PHE A 228 -3.61 9.41 25.84
CA PHE A 228 -4.37 9.54 24.59
C PHE A 228 -4.56 11.01 24.19
N GLY A 229 -4.62 11.94 25.15
CA GLY A 229 -4.72 13.37 24.86
C GLY A 229 -3.52 13.87 24.05
N LYS A 230 -2.29 13.60 24.52
CA LYS A 230 -1.08 13.97 23.74
C LYS A 230 -0.96 13.21 22.42
N ALA A 231 -1.39 11.95 22.38
CA ALA A 231 -1.43 11.22 21.13
C ALA A 231 -2.36 11.89 20.11
N PHE A 232 -3.53 12.37 20.57
CA PHE A 232 -4.49 13.07 19.73
C PHE A 232 -3.98 14.45 19.27
N GLU A 233 -3.32 15.21 20.17
CA GLU A 233 -2.65 16.47 19.82
C GLU A 233 -1.64 16.28 18.69
N ALA A 234 -0.77 15.24 18.80
CA ALA A 234 0.20 14.89 17.77
C ALA A 234 -0.47 14.49 16.43
N ILE A 235 -1.62 13.81 16.46
CA ILE A 235 -2.40 13.50 15.26
C ILE A 235 -2.95 14.79 14.64
N GLN A 236 -3.55 15.68 15.44
CA GLN A 236 -4.20 16.91 14.96
C GLN A 236 -3.21 17.99 14.50
N GLU A 237 -1.93 17.86 14.78
CA GLU A 237 -0.93 18.83 14.34
C GLU A 237 -0.93 19.01 12.82
N THR A 238 -1.02 17.90 12.10
CA THR A 238 -1.01 17.88 10.63
C THR A 238 -2.24 17.24 9.99
N ASN A 239 -3.13 16.63 10.78
CA ASN A 239 -4.33 15.96 10.29
C ASN A 239 -5.61 16.63 10.82
N PRO A 240 -6.28 17.46 10.00
CA PRO A 240 -7.48 18.19 10.40
C PRO A 240 -8.75 17.34 10.48
N LEU A 241 -8.75 16.13 9.91
CA LEU A 241 -9.90 15.22 9.84
C LEU A 241 -9.52 13.84 10.40
N PRO A 242 -9.15 13.74 11.68
CA PRO A 242 -8.63 12.51 12.28
C PRO A 242 -9.68 11.40 12.36
N GLY A 243 -10.96 11.71 12.53
CA GLY A 243 -12.05 10.76 12.50
C GLY A 243 -12.19 10.11 11.11
N VAL A 244 -12.31 10.93 10.08
CA VAL A 244 -12.38 10.46 8.68
C VAL A 244 -11.16 9.61 8.33
N THR A 245 -9.96 10.13 8.54
CA THR A 245 -8.73 9.42 8.15
C THR A 245 -8.42 8.21 9.03
N GLY A 246 -9.00 8.13 10.23
CA GLY A 246 -8.97 6.94 11.08
C GLY A 246 -9.69 5.74 10.45
N HIS A 247 -10.69 6.00 9.60
CA HIS A 247 -11.51 4.98 8.96
C HIS A 247 -11.09 4.66 7.52
N VAL A 248 -10.72 5.69 6.73
CA VAL A 248 -10.63 5.55 5.27
C VAL A 248 -9.33 6.07 4.64
N CYS A 249 -8.25 6.31 5.40
CA CYS A 249 -6.96 6.59 4.77
C CYS A 249 -6.34 5.30 4.21
N ASP A 250 -5.61 5.42 3.10
CA ASP A 250 -4.93 4.29 2.42
C ASP A 250 -3.73 3.74 3.20
N HIS A 251 -3.52 4.14 4.44
CA HIS A 251 -2.48 3.70 5.38
C HIS A 251 -1.11 3.35 4.75
N LEU A 252 -0.66 4.16 3.78
CA LEU A 252 0.64 4.01 3.09
C LEU A 252 1.82 3.89 4.08
N CYS A 253 1.68 4.47 5.27
CA CYS A 253 2.62 4.33 6.37
C CYS A 253 2.81 2.87 6.81
N GLN A 254 1.76 2.03 6.76
CA GLN A 254 1.84 0.61 7.11
C GLN A 254 2.66 -0.16 6.08
N LEU A 255 2.59 0.21 4.79
CA LEU A 255 3.43 -0.36 3.74
C LEU A 255 4.93 -0.08 3.96
N LYS A 256 5.25 1.05 4.59
CA LYS A 256 6.63 1.48 4.91
C LYS A 256 7.03 1.17 6.35
N CYS A 257 6.16 0.55 7.13
CA CYS A 257 6.48 0.18 8.51
C CYS A 257 7.69 -0.75 8.57
N THR A 258 8.70 -0.35 9.35
CA THR A 258 9.92 -1.16 9.48
C THR A 258 9.67 -2.52 10.12
N ARG A 259 8.53 -2.68 10.80
CA ARG A 259 8.10 -3.96 11.35
C ARG A 259 7.80 -5.02 10.27
N ASN A 260 7.51 -4.63 9.04
CA ASN A 260 7.41 -5.54 7.89
C ASN A 260 8.68 -6.39 7.65
N ASN A 261 9.81 -6.01 8.28
CA ASN A 261 11.03 -6.84 8.28
C ASN A 261 10.95 -8.03 9.26
N TYR A 262 9.98 -8.03 10.18
CA TYR A 262 9.84 -9.04 11.23
C TYR A 262 8.67 -9.96 10.95
N ASP A 263 7.46 -9.39 10.93
CA ASP A 263 6.20 -10.12 10.86
C ASP A 263 5.17 -9.32 10.03
N SER A 264 4.47 -8.37 10.65
CA SER A 264 3.43 -7.54 10.04
C SER A 264 3.61 -6.09 10.48
N PRO A 265 3.09 -5.11 9.74
CA PRO A 265 3.14 -3.72 10.14
C PRO A 265 2.38 -3.49 11.46
N LEU A 266 2.73 -2.42 12.15
CA LEU A 266 1.85 -1.92 13.21
C LEU A 266 0.54 -1.45 12.57
N LEU A 267 -0.57 -1.68 13.26
CA LEU A 267 -1.91 -1.24 12.83
C LEU A 267 -2.07 0.27 13.08
N ILE A 268 -1.31 1.07 12.30
CA ILE A 268 -1.15 2.51 12.52
C ILE A 268 -2.48 3.25 12.35
N ARG A 269 -3.27 2.90 11.32
CA ARG A 269 -4.59 3.49 11.07
C ARG A 269 -5.56 3.17 12.20
N GLU A 270 -5.61 1.94 12.65
CA GLU A 270 -6.50 1.48 13.72
C GLU A 270 -6.12 2.11 15.07
N ILE A 271 -4.83 2.29 15.37
CA ILE A 271 -4.38 3.00 16.57
C ILE A 271 -4.78 4.48 16.51
N LYS A 272 -4.60 5.13 15.35
CA LYS A 272 -5.06 6.50 15.13
C LYS A 272 -6.58 6.61 15.34
N ARG A 273 -7.34 5.70 14.75
CA ARG A 273 -8.79 5.62 14.93
C ARG A 273 -9.17 5.48 16.40
N PHE A 274 -8.57 4.53 17.11
CA PHE A 274 -8.83 4.30 18.53
C PHE A 274 -8.56 5.56 19.37
N VAL A 275 -7.41 6.21 19.19
CA VAL A 275 -7.07 7.45 19.91
C VAL A 275 -8.09 8.54 19.60
N THR A 276 -8.45 8.71 18.34
CA THR A 276 -9.42 9.72 17.91
C THR A 276 -10.79 9.48 18.55
N GLU A 277 -11.30 8.24 18.53
CA GLU A 277 -12.59 7.88 19.15
C GLU A 277 -12.62 8.17 20.66
N GLN A 278 -11.46 8.11 21.35
CA GLN A 278 -11.38 8.40 22.79
C GLN A 278 -11.37 9.91 23.10
N GLU A 279 -10.82 10.73 22.21
CA GLU A 279 -10.47 12.12 22.54
C GLU A 279 -11.29 13.17 21.74
N ILE A 280 -11.75 12.85 20.53
CA ILE A 280 -12.33 13.85 19.62
C ILE A 280 -13.55 14.59 20.22
N ALA A 281 -14.40 13.92 20.98
CA ALA A 281 -15.56 14.51 21.62
C ALA A 281 -15.20 15.41 22.82
N LYS A 282 -13.95 15.43 23.26
CA LYS A 282 -13.44 16.25 24.37
C LYS A 282 -12.84 17.58 23.88
N VAL A 283 -12.76 17.78 22.56
CA VAL A 283 -12.19 19.01 21.98
C VAL A 283 -13.12 20.19 22.27
N GLU A 284 -12.68 21.06 23.14
CA GLU A 284 -13.36 22.32 23.43
C GLU A 284 -12.85 23.42 22.49
N GLY A 285 -13.71 24.42 22.22
CA GLY A 285 -13.30 25.60 21.46
C GLY A 285 -12.22 26.39 22.19
N SER A 286 -11.13 26.73 21.51
CA SER A 286 -10.11 27.62 22.03
C SER A 286 -10.37 29.05 21.57
N GLU A 287 -10.24 30.05 22.49
CA GLU A 287 -10.27 31.45 22.10
C GLU A 287 -8.99 31.78 21.31
N ILE A 288 -9.12 31.80 19.99
CA ILE A 288 -8.04 32.24 19.09
C ILE A 288 -8.26 33.72 18.77
N ALA A 289 -7.22 34.54 18.91
CA ALA A 289 -7.29 35.95 18.56
C ALA A 289 -7.58 36.10 17.05
N SER A 290 -8.74 36.70 16.75
CA SER A 290 -9.16 36.93 15.37
C SER A 290 -8.26 37.95 14.67
N ARG A 291 -7.94 37.67 13.42
CA ARG A 291 -7.27 38.60 12.48
C ARG A 291 -8.32 39.26 11.59
N ASP A 292 -7.98 40.41 11.00
CA ASP A 292 -8.89 41.11 10.07
C ASP A 292 -9.02 40.39 8.71
N GLN A 293 -8.10 39.48 8.39
CA GLN A 293 -8.05 38.73 7.14
C GLN A 293 -9.29 37.83 6.96
N LYS A 294 -9.83 37.81 5.74
CA LYS A 294 -10.99 36.99 5.35
C LYS A 294 -10.62 36.09 4.17
N VAL A 295 -10.83 34.81 4.31
CA VAL A 295 -10.61 33.82 3.25
C VAL A 295 -11.92 33.11 2.93
N ALA A 296 -12.25 33.05 1.66
CA ALA A 296 -13.34 32.22 1.17
C ALA A 296 -12.82 30.87 0.69
N VAL A 297 -13.48 29.79 1.10
CA VAL A 297 -13.20 28.43 0.65
C VAL A 297 -14.40 27.94 -0.15
N ILE A 298 -14.17 27.56 -1.40
CA ILE A 298 -15.23 27.04 -2.29
C ILE A 298 -15.13 25.52 -2.35
N GLY A 299 -16.12 24.86 -1.74
CA GLY A 299 -16.20 23.41 -1.56
C GLY A 299 -15.82 22.96 -0.15
N ALA A 300 -16.77 22.26 0.52
CA ALA A 300 -16.62 21.70 1.85
C ALA A 300 -16.20 20.21 1.82
N GLY A 301 -15.42 19.80 0.81
CA GLY A 301 -14.74 18.51 0.77
C GLY A 301 -13.44 18.52 1.59
N PRO A 302 -12.73 17.38 1.70
CA PRO A 302 -11.53 17.27 2.54
C PRO A 302 -10.47 18.36 2.29
N ALA A 303 -10.23 18.75 1.04
CA ALA A 303 -9.27 19.80 0.70
C ALA A 303 -9.69 21.17 1.25
N GLY A 304 -10.95 21.57 1.03
CA GLY A 304 -11.49 22.83 1.56
C GLY A 304 -11.55 22.86 3.08
N LEU A 305 -11.99 21.76 3.71
CA LEU A 305 -12.03 21.62 5.16
C LEU A 305 -10.64 21.70 5.77
N SER A 306 -9.63 21.06 5.15
CA SER A 306 -8.24 21.14 5.62
C SER A 306 -7.70 22.56 5.55
N CYS A 307 -7.95 23.27 4.44
CA CYS A 307 -7.59 24.68 4.29
C CYS A 307 -8.28 25.52 5.38
N ALA A 308 -9.58 25.37 5.56
CA ALA A 308 -10.36 26.10 6.56
C ALA A 308 -9.83 25.85 7.99
N TYR A 309 -9.50 24.61 8.33
CA TYR A 309 -8.97 24.25 9.64
C TYR A 309 -7.67 24.99 9.95
N PHE A 310 -6.67 24.89 9.07
CA PHE A 310 -5.36 25.50 9.32
C PHE A 310 -5.42 27.03 9.33
N LEU A 311 -6.26 27.65 8.51
CA LEU A 311 -6.47 29.08 8.51
C LEU A 311 -7.16 29.56 9.79
N ALA A 312 -8.22 28.86 10.23
CA ALA A 312 -8.92 29.19 11.46
C ALA A 312 -8.02 29.02 12.69
N LYS A 313 -7.15 28.00 12.73
CA LYS A 313 -6.11 27.87 13.79
C LYS A 313 -5.15 29.05 13.86
N GLN A 314 -4.99 29.83 12.78
CA GLN A 314 -4.18 31.05 12.75
C GLN A 314 -5.00 32.32 13.06
N GLY A 315 -6.28 32.17 13.39
CA GLY A 315 -7.18 33.29 13.67
C GLY A 315 -7.73 34.01 12.43
N ILE A 316 -7.60 33.43 11.25
CA ILE A 316 -8.14 33.97 10.01
C ILE A 316 -9.65 33.66 9.94
N ASN A 317 -10.45 34.65 9.50
CA ASN A 317 -11.87 34.47 9.30
C ASN A 317 -12.14 33.67 8.02
N VAL A 318 -12.80 32.51 8.17
CA VAL A 318 -13.03 31.60 7.04
C VAL A 318 -14.52 31.41 6.79
N ASP A 319 -14.94 31.65 5.55
CA ASP A 319 -16.25 31.37 5.01
C ASP A 319 -16.18 30.23 3.99
N VAL A 320 -16.87 29.10 4.27
CA VAL A 320 -16.87 27.92 3.39
C VAL A 320 -18.21 27.87 2.64
N TYR A 321 -18.17 27.88 1.32
CA TYR A 321 -19.33 27.80 0.43
C TYR A 321 -19.47 26.37 -0.11
N GLU A 322 -20.63 25.77 0.12
CA GLU A 322 -20.93 24.39 -0.28
C GLU A 322 -22.24 24.33 -1.06
N SER A 323 -22.21 23.65 -2.18
CA SER A 323 -23.37 23.49 -3.07
C SER A 323 -24.45 22.56 -2.51
N LYS A 324 -24.06 21.61 -1.66
CA LYS A 324 -24.93 20.63 -1.03
C LYS A 324 -25.46 21.14 0.32
N SER A 325 -26.40 20.43 0.90
CA SER A 325 -26.93 20.70 2.25
C SER A 325 -26.05 20.13 3.38
N PHE A 326 -24.94 19.47 3.06
CA PHE A 326 -24.05 18.80 4.00
C PHE A 326 -22.57 19.04 3.65
N VAL A 327 -21.71 18.86 4.65
CA VAL A 327 -20.24 18.94 4.50
C VAL A 327 -19.61 17.58 4.21
N GLY A 328 -18.35 17.57 3.80
CA GLY A 328 -17.54 16.37 3.63
C GLY A 328 -17.28 16.01 2.15
N GLY A 329 -18.02 16.59 1.21
CA GLY A 329 -17.83 16.31 -0.22
C GLY A 329 -18.02 14.81 -0.52
N MET A 330 -16.99 14.16 -1.11
CA MET A 330 -17.05 12.72 -1.42
C MET A 330 -17.06 11.82 -0.17
N VAL A 331 -16.51 12.28 0.94
CA VAL A 331 -16.48 11.54 2.20
C VAL A 331 -17.90 11.28 2.73
N SER A 332 -18.77 12.30 2.68
CA SER A 332 -20.18 12.20 3.07
C SER A 332 -21.10 11.81 1.90
N GLY A 333 -20.65 12.04 0.66
CA GLY A 333 -21.50 11.86 -0.53
C GLY A 333 -21.32 10.56 -1.27
N ALA A 334 -20.22 9.82 -1.07
CA ALA A 334 -19.94 8.62 -1.85
C ALA A 334 -19.39 7.45 -1.04
N ILE A 335 -18.58 7.69 0.00
CA ILE A 335 -18.09 6.61 0.86
C ILE A 335 -19.27 5.99 1.61
N PRO A 336 -19.51 4.67 1.53
CA PRO A 336 -20.64 4.03 2.19
C PRO A 336 -20.61 4.16 3.72
N GLU A 337 -21.79 4.24 4.34
CA GLU A 337 -21.92 4.39 5.79
C GLU A 337 -21.27 3.25 6.58
N PHE A 338 -21.24 2.02 6.03
CA PHE A 338 -20.59 0.87 6.69
C PHE A 338 -19.06 0.99 6.75
N ARG A 339 -18.46 1.89 5.97
CA ARG A 339 -17.02 2.24 6.05
C ARG A 339 -16.78 3.48 6.92
N LEU A 340 -17.67 4.46 6.84
CA LEU A 340 -17.52 5.74 7.52
C LEU A 340 -18.89 6.32 7.87
N SER A 341 -19.21 6.37 9.16
CA SER A 341 -20.49 6.88 9.64
C SER A 341 -20.56 8.42 9.60
N ASP A 342 -21.78 8.95 9.48
CA ASP A 342 -22.02 10.38 9.55
C ASP A 342 -21.66 10.96 10.92
N ASP A 343 -21.83 10.21 12.00
CA ASP A 343 -21.43 10.62 13.34
C ASP A 343 -19.93 10.92 13.42
N THR A 344 -19.10 10.05 12.83
CA THR A 344 -17.63 10.25 12.78
C THR A 344 -17.27 11.52 12.00
N ILE A 345 -17.92 11.75 10.85
CA ILE A 345 -17.67 12.95 10.04
C ILE A 345 -18.06 14.20 10.81
N ASN A 346 -19.23 14.18 11.46
CA ASN A 346 -19.76 15.33 12.21
C ASN A 346 -18.81 15.72 13.37
N LEU A 347 -18.16 14.77 14.04
CA LEU A 347 -17.18 15.07 15.08
C LEU A 347 -15.98 15.88 14.53
N ASP A 348 -15.46 15.50 13.37
CA ASP A 348 -14.38 16.28 12.71
C ASP A 348 -14.89 17.69 12.32
N ILE A 349 -16.11 17.81 11.83
CA ILE A 349 -16.71 19.10 11.43
C ILE A 349 -16.96 20.01 12.64
N ASP A 350 -17.33 19.45 13.76
CA ASP A 350 -17.56 20.23 14.99
C ASP A 350 -16.26 20.88 15.50
N ILE A 351 -15.11 20.27 15.28
CA ILE A 351 -13.82 20.91 15.53
C ILE A 351 -13.68 22.20 14.71
N LEU A 352 -14.00 22.17 13.42
CA LEU A 352 -13.92 23.36 12.55
C LEU A 352 -14.94 24.43 12.99
N LYS A 353 -16.16 24.06 13.35
CA LYS A 353 -17.16 25.00 13.88
C LYS A 353 -16.68 25.65 15.19
N ASN A 354 -16.07 24.86 16.08
CA ASN A 354 -15.50 25.36 17.35
C ASN A 354 -14.33 26.32 17.12
N LEU A 355 -13.63 26.22 15.98
CA LEU A 355 -12.62 27.18 15.55
C LEU A 355 -13.19 28.44 14.88
N GLY A 356 -14.53 28.55 14.74
CA GLY A 356 -15.21 29.71 14.18
C GLY A 356 -15.36 29.70 12.64
N VAL A 357 -15.14 28.57 11.98
CA VAL A 357 -15.40 28.42 10.54
C VAL A 357 -16.91 28.54 10.26
N ARG A 358 -17.30 29.40 9.32
CA ARG A 358 -18.68 29.60 8.90
C ARG A 358 -18.99 28.83 7.63
N PHE A 359 -20.09 28.08 7.64
CA PHE A 359 -20.53 27.28 6.50
C PHE A 359 -21.77 27.89 5.84
N HIS A 360 -21.74 28.03 4.52
CA HIS A 360 -22.83 28.48 3.67
C HIS A 360 -23.28 27.32 2.78
N PHE A 361 -24.31 26.60 3.23
CA PHE A 361 -24.88 25.45 2.53
C PHE A 361 -25.81 25.87 1.40
N GLU A 362 -26.06 24.95 0.45
CA GLU A 362 -26.94 25.15 -0.71
C GLU A 362 -26.54 26.40 -1.52
N ASN A 363 -25.25 26.76 -1.47
CA ASN A 363 -24.65 27.88 -2.16
C ASN A 363 -23.71 27.39 -3.27
N ALA A 364 -24.30 26.92 -4.38
CA ALA A 364 -23.51 26.57 -5.57
C ALA A 364 -22.86 27.84 -6.14
N VAL A 365 -21.52 27.86 -6.13
CA VAL A 365 -20.78 29.01 -6.65
C VAL A 365 -20.76 28.95 -8.18
N GLY A 366 -21.51 29.85 -8.80
CA GLY A 366 -21.45 30.15 -10.22
C GLY A 366 -20.73 31.49 -10.47
N PRO A 367 -20.68 31.97 -11.72
CA PRO A 367 -19.92 33.17 -12.09
C PRO A 367 -20.28 34.43 -11.28
N GLU A 368 -21.56 34.66 -11.00
CA GLU A 368 -22.04 35.84 -10.27
C GLU A 368 -21.61 35.81 -8.80
N LEU A 369 -21.83 34.69 -8.11
CA LEU A 369 -21.44 34.52 -6.71
C LEU A 369 -19.93 34.53 -6.57
N TYR A 370 -19.18 33.97 -7.52
CA TYR A 370 -17.73 34.00 -7.53
C TYR A 370 -17.18 35.46 -7.55
N GLN A 371 -17.77 36.34 -8.38
CA GLN A 371 -17.40 37.76 -8.40
C GLN A 371 -17.67 38.47 -7.06
N GLN A 372 -18.80 38.12 -6.39
CA GLN A 372 -19.13 38.67 -5.06
C GLN A 372 -18.11 38.21 -4.01
N ILE A 373 -17.72 36.95 -4.06
CA ILE A 373 -16.71 36.36 -3.17
C ILE A 373 -15.37 37.05 -3.38
N GLN A 374 -14.95 37.27 -4.64
CA GLN A 374 -13.72 37.97 -4.96
C GLN A 374 -13.70 39.43 -4.44
N ALA A 375 -14.85 40.10 -4.42
CA ALA A 375 -14.96 41.46 -3.92
C ALA A 375 -14.99 41.56 -2.38
N SER A 376 -15.32 40.47 -1.66
CA SER A 376 -15.55 40.46 -0.20
C SER A 376 -14.52 39.68 0.61
N SER A 377 -13.59 39.01 -0.05
CA SER A 377 -12.53 38.21 0.57
C SER A 377 -11.15 38.63 0.12
N ASP A 378 -10.15 38.54 0.97
CA ASP A 378 -8.76 38.85 0.67
C ASP A 378 -8.12 37.77 -0.19
N ASP A 379 -8.44 36.50 0.08
CA ASP A 379 -7.95 35.34 -0.68
C ASP A 379 -9.06 34.30 -0.84
N ILE A 380 -8.95 33.46 -1.86
CA ILE A 380 -9.89 32.39 -2.19
C ILE A 380 -9.16 31.07 -2.32
N PHE A 381 -9.71 30.01 -1.72
CA PHE A 381 -9.27 28.64 -1.96
C PHE A 381 -10.36 27.84 -2.67
N ILE A 382 -10.00 27.18 -3.79
CA ILE A 382 -10.92 26.36 -4.59
C ILE A 382 -10.63 24.90 -4.33
N GLY A 383 -11.58 24.23 -3.63
CA GLY A 383 -11.52 22.81 -3.24
C GLY A 383 -12.75 22.04 -3.68
N VAL A 384 -13.26 22.29 -4.90
CA VAL A 384 -14.53 21.74 -5.42
C VAL A 384 -14.47 20.23 -5.76
N GLY A 385 -13.28 19.65 -5.81
CA GLY A 385 -13.08 18.24 -6.13
C GLY A 385 -13.42 17.87 -7.56
N ALA A 386 -13.60 16.57 -7.84
CA ALA A 386 -13.99 16.00 -9.12
C ALA A 386 -15.37 15.32 -8.97
N GLN A 387 -16.44 16.01 -9.33
CA GLN A 387 -17.81 15.61 -9.01
C GLN A 387 -18.57 14.98 -10.18
N ARG A 388 -17.94 14.82 -11.35
CA ARG A 388 -18.55 14.24 -12.54
C ARG A 388 -17.89 12.90 -12.85
N ALA A 389 -18.67 11.81 -12.87
CA ALA A 389 -18.17 10.51 -13.31
C ALA A 389 -17.77 10.54 -14.79
N LEU A 390 -16.64 9.90 -15.11
CA LEU A 390 -16.21 9.69 -16.48
C LEU A 390 -17.06 8.63 -17.17
N LYS A 391 -17.33 8.84 -18.47
CA LYS A 391 -18.05 7.89 -19.30
C LYS A 391 -17.08 7.01 -20.08
N LEU A 392 -17.49 5.74 -20.31
CA LEU A 392 -16.76 4.80 -21.14
C LEU A 392 -16.77 5.20 -22.62
N GLY A 393 -17.81 5.90 -23.07
CA GLY A 393 -18.01 6.25 -24.46
C GLY A 393 -18.42 5.07 -25.34
N VAL A 394 -19.02 4.04 -24.73
CA VAL A 394 -19.47 2.83 -25.45
C VAL A 394 -20.95 2.91 -25.81
N ARG A 395 -21.35 2.16 -26.84
CA ARG A 395 -22.77 2.06 -27.22
C ARG A 395 -23.60 1.47 -26.07
N GLY A 396 -24.79 2.05 -25.82
CA GLY A 396 -25.70 1.58 -24.79
C GLY A 396 -25.47 2.15 -23.40
N GLU A 397 -24.52 3.05 -23.21
CA GLU A 397 -24.20 3.67 -21.91
C GLU A 397 -25.34 4.57 -21.36
N THR A 398 -26.35 4.87 -22.19
CA THR A 398 -27.52 5.64 -21.80
C THR A 398 -28.79 4.79 -21.58
N LEU A 399 -28.67 3.47 -21.63
CA LEU A 399 -29.78 2.56 -21.34
C LEU A 399 -30.17 2.63 -19.85
N ASP A 400 -31.44 2.42 -19.58
CA ASP A 400 -31.92 2.23 -18.21
C ASP A 400 -31.15 1.06 -17.55
N GLY A 401 -30.80 1.22 -16.26
CA GLY A 401 -29.98 0.24 -15.54
C GLY A 401 -28.47 0.46 -15.69
N VAL A 402 -28.03 1.46 -16.50
CA VAL A 402 -26.65 1.96 -16.46
C VAL A 402 -26.61 3.18 -15.52
N LEU A 403 -25.99 3.02 -14.35
CA LEU A 403 -26.06 4.01 -13.27
C LEU A 403 -24.74 4.78 -13.17
N ASP A 404 -24.83 6.08 -12.88
CA ASP A 404 -23.67 6.88 -12.48
C ASP A 404 -23.21 6.44 -11.06
N PRO A 405 -21.94 6.06 -10.86
CA PRO A 405 -21.45 5.55 -9.58
C PRO A 405 -21.56 6.55 -8.43
N LEU A 406 -21.35 7.85 -8.69
CA LEU A 406 -21.40 8.87 -7.65
C LEU A 406 -22.84 9.18 -7.24
N VAL A 407 -23.76 9.24 -8.22
CA VAL A 407 -25.19 9.42 -7.96
C VAL A 407 -25.72 8.22 -7.19
N PHE A 408 -25.42 6.99 -7.65
CA PHE A 408 -25.83 5.75 -6.99
C PHE A 408 -25.39 5.70 -5.52
N LEU A 409 -24.10 5.94 -5.25
CA LEU A 409 -23.57 5.90 -3.89
C LEU A 409 -24.18 6.99 -3.00
N ALA A 410 -24.36 8.21 -3.55
CA ALA A 410 -24.97 9.31 -2.82
C ALA A 410 -26.44 9.05 -2.48
N GLU A 411 -27.24 8.58 -3.42
CA GLU A 411 -28.65 8.23 -3.22
C GLU A 411 -28.81 7.15 -2.15
N VAL A 412 -27.99 6.08 -2.24
CA VAL A 412 -28.02 5.00 -1.25
C VAL A 412 -27.64 5.51 0.14
N ARG A 413 -26.62 6.38 0.24
CA ARG A 413 -26.23 6.99 1.51
C ARG A 413 -27.33 7.88 2.10
N LEU A 414 -28.10 8.56 1.27
CA LEU A 414 -29.28 9.35 1.69
C LEU A 414 -30.51 8.49 2.04
N GLY A 415 -30.40 7.19 1.91
CA GLY A 415 -31.43 6.23 2.31
C GLY A 415 -32.24 5.61 1.18
N ASP A 416 -31.96 5.96 -0.07
CA ASP A 416 -32.60 5.34 -1.22
C ASP A 416 -32.20 3.86 -1.39
N ARG A 417 -33.12 3.09 -1.95
CA ARG A 417 -32.94 1.64 -2.15
C ARG A 417 -33.36 1.26 -3.57
N PRO A 418 -32.56 1.64 -4.59
CA PRO A 418 -32.85 1.31 -5.98
C PRO A 418 -32.90 -0.21 -6.20
N ASP A 419 -33.78 -0.66 -7.08
CA ASP A 419 -33.86 -2.06 -7.51
C ASP A 419 -32.75 -2.31 -8.58
N LEU A 420 -31.75 -3.06 -8.19
CA LEU A 420 -30.58 -3.39 -9.03
C LEU A 420 -30.76 -4.68 -9.84
N GLY A 421 -31.81 -5.46 -9.58
CA GLY A 421 -31.96 -6.80 -10.14
C GLY A 421 -31.01 -7.83 -9.50
N GLN A 422 -30.73 -8.92 -10.21
CA GLN A 422 -29.94 -10.06 -9.69
C GLN A 422 -28.51 -10.12 -10.22
N ASN A 423 -28.25 -9.57 -11.41
CA ASN A 423 -26.94 -9.61 -12.05
C ASN A 423 -26.40 -8.18 -12.18
N ILE A 424 -25.42 -7.84 -11.34
CA ILE A 424 -24.90 -6.47 -11.24
C ILE A 424 -23.42 -6.48 -11.64
N ALA A 425 -23.07 -5.62 -12.58
CA ALA A 425 -21.69 -5.48 -13.03
C ALA A 425 -21.14 -4.09 -12.73
N ILE A 426 -20.00 -4.05 -12.05
CA ILE A 426 -19.25 -2.83 -11.77
C ILE A 426 -18.04 -2.79 -12.72
N ILE A 427 -17.85 -1.67 -13.43
CA ILE A 427 -16.72 -1.53 -14.34
C ILE A 427 -15.67 -0.64 -13.69
N GLY A 428 -14.50 -1.18 -13.36
CA GLY A 428 -13.41 -0.42 -12.77
C GLY A 428 -12.63 -1.19 -11.70
N GLY A 429 -11.55 -0.60 -11.19
CA GLY A 429 -10.67 -1.24 -10.20
C GLY A 429 -10.17 -0.28 -9.11
N GLY A 430 -10.81 0.88 -8.94
CA GLY A 430 -10.51 1.85 -7.88
C GLY A 430 -11.42 1.67 -6.66
N ASN A 431 -11.17 2.44 -5.58
CA ASN A 431 -11.97 2.40 -4.35
C ASN A 431 -13.47 2.65 -4.62
N THR A 432 -13.83 3.55 -5.55
CA THR A 432 -15.22 3.78 -5.96
C THR A 432 -15.88 2.51 -6.52
N ALA A 433 -15.13 1.67 -7.25
CA ALA A 433 -15.65 0.41 -7.77
C ALA A 433 -15.89 -0.60 -6.64
N MET A 434 -14.97 -0.68 -5.67
CA MET A 434 -15.14 -1.53 -4.47
C MET A 434 -16.35 -1.08 -3.66
N ASP A 435 -16.50 0.22 -3.41
CA ASP A 435 -17.63 0.79 -2.69
C ASP A 435 -18.97 0.53 -3.40
N ALA A 436 -19.02 0.72 -4.72
CA ALA A 436 -20.21 0.44 -5.52
C ALA A 436 -20.58 -1.05 -5.51
N ALA A 437 -19.59 -1.94 -5.61
CA ALA A 437 -19.81 -3.39 -5.61
C ALA A 437 -20.33 -3.87 -4.24
N ARG A 438 -19.67 -3.48 -3.16
CA ARG A 438 -20.04 -3.86 -1.80
C ARG A 438 -21.40 -3.26 -1.38
N THR A 439 -21.70 -2.04 -1.81
CA THR A 439 -23.01 -1.41 -1.63
C THR A 439 -24.10 -2.15 -2.42
N SER A 440 -23.82 -2.49 -3.67
CA SER A 440 -24.78 -3.24 -4.52
C SER A 440 -25.13 -4.60 -3.92
N LEU A 441 -24.13 -5.32 -3.39
CA LEU A 441 -24.35 -6.62 -2.75
C LEU A 441 -25.27 -6.49 -1.52
N ARG A 442 -25.08 -5.46 -0.69
CA ARG A 442 -25.93 -5.21 0.48
C ARG A 442 -27.36 -4.85 0.12
N LEU A 443 -27.56 -4.16 -1.01
CA LEU A 443 -28.90 -3.80 -1.49
C LEU A 443 -29.62 -4.98 -2.13
N ALA A 444 -28.95 -5.72 -2.99
CA ALA A 444 -29.55 -6.82 -3.75
C ALA A 444 -29.68 -8.13 -2.96
N GLY A 445 -28.90 -8.28 -1.88
CA GLY A 445 -28.92 -9.45 -0.99
C GLY A 445 -28.09 -10.62 -1.51
N GLU A 446 -28.02 -11.68 -0.70
CA GLU A 446 -27.15 -12.85 -0.91
C GLU A 446 -27.46 -13.66 -2.18
N SER A 447 -28.65 -13.52 -2.76
CA SER A 447 -29.03 -14.24 -4.00
C SER A 447 -28.51 -13.56 -5.27
N ALA A 448 -28.07 -12.30 -5.18
CA ALA A 448 -27.59 -11.54 -6.32
C ALA A 448 -26.12 -11.89 -6.64
N THR A 449 -25.80 -11.82 -7.91
CA THR A 449 -24.43 -11.92 -8.39
C THR A 449 -23.87 -10.51 -8.65
N VAL A 450 -22.86 -10.11 -7.89
CA VAL A 450 -22.14 -8.86 -8.11
C VAL A 450 -20.77 -9.17 -8.66
N SER A 451 -20.44 -8.56 -9.78
CA SER A 451 -19.16 -8.80 -10.49
C SER A 451 -18.44 -7.48 -10.76
N ILE A 452 -17.13 -7.48 -10.55
CA ILE A 452 -16.22 -6.42 -10.99
C ILE A 452 -15.57 -6.83 -12.30
N ILE A 453 -15.70 -6.01 -13.33
CA ILE A 453 -15.05 -6.18 -14.64
C ILE A 453 -13.89 -5.20 -14.72
N TYR A 454 -12.67 -5.73 -14.89
CA TYR A 454 -11.46 -4.93 -14.92
C TYR A 454 -10.54 -5.30 -16.08
N ARG A 455 -10.06 -4.26 -16.78
CA ARG A 455 -9.25 -4.42 -18.01
C ARG A 455 -7.80 -4.85 -17.76
N ARG A 456 -7.34 -4.91 -16.50
CA ARG A 456 -6.03 -5.41 -16.05
C ARG A 456 -6.23 -6.53 -15.03
N THR A 457 -5.16 -6.96 -14.35
CA THR A 457 -5.27 -7.92 -13.25
C THR A 457 -5.48 -7.20 -11.90
N MET A 458 -5.85 -7.94 -10.86
CA MET A 458 -6.01 -7.39 -9.51
C MET A 458 -4.75 -6.70 -9.01
N SER A 459 -3.57 -7.19 -9.39
CA SER A 459 -2.30 -6.59 -8.98
C SER A 459 -2.07 -5.18 -9.52
N GLU A 460 -2.78 -4.77 -10.58
CA GLU A 460 -2.74 -3.42 -11.11
C GLU A 460 -3.94 -2.56 -10.69
N MET A 461 -4.80 -3.05 -9.80
CA MET A 461 -5.90 -2.25 -9.28
C MET A 461 -5.36 -1.12 -8.39
N PRO A 462 -5.85 0.13 -8.57
CA PRO A 462 -5.49 1.23 -7.70
C PRO A 462 -6.28 1.26 -6.38
N ALA A 463 -7.26 0.38 -6.18
CA ALA A 463 -7.98 0.27 -4.93
C ALA A 463 -7.08 -0.20 -3.79
N ASP A 464 -7.41 0.20 -2.57
CA ASP A 464 -6.77 -0.30 -1.36
C ASP A 464 -6.91 -1.83 -1.29
N ILE A 465 -5.83 -2.51 -0.91
CA ILE A 465 -5.79 -3.97 -0.84
C ILE A 465 -6.82 -4.51 0.16
N ASP A 466 -7.02 -3.83 1.29
CA ASP A 466 -8.01 -4.22 2.29
C ASP A 466 -9.43 -4.20 1.71
N GLU A 467 -9.73 -3.25 0.80
CA GLU A 467 -11.03 -3.15 0.14
C GLU A 467 -11.24 -4.25 -0.92
N ILE A 468 -10.18 -4.61 -1.62
CA ILE A 468 -10.20 -5.74 -2.57
C ILE A 468 -10.42 -7.06 -1.81
N GLU A 469 -9.67 -7.28 -0.72
CA GLU A 469 -9.80 -8.47 0.11
C GLU A 469 -11.18 -8.55 0.77
N ALA A 470 -11.72 -7.44 1.24
CA ALA A 470 -13.07 -7.37 1.78
C ALA A 470 -14.15 -7.69 0.73
N ALA A 471 -14.00 -7.19 -0.50
CA ALA A 471 -14.91 -7.48 -1.60
C ALA A 471 -14.89 -8.99 -1.97
N LEU A 472 -13.70 -9.60 -2.01
CA LEU A 472 -13.54 -11.05 -2.23
C LEU A 472 -14.16 -11.86 -1.10
N ALA A 473 -13.93 -11.48 0.16
CA ALA A 473 -14.47 -12.16 1.34
C ALA A 473 -16.00 -12.08 1.40
N GLU A 474 -16.59 -11.01 0.87
CA GLU A 474 -18.04 -10.82 0.73
C GLU A 474 -18.64 -11.61 -0.45
N GLY A 475 -17.83 -12.27 -1.28
CA GLY A 475 -18.27 -13.12 -2.39
C GLY A 475 -18.45 -12.39 -3.73
N ILE A 476 -17.90 -11.18 -3.88
CA ILE A 476 -17.91 -10.45 -5.15
C ILE A 476 -16.95 -11.15 -6.14
N THR A 477 -17.42 -11.36 -7.37
CA THR A 477 -16.63 -12.03 -8.41
C THR A 477 -15.80 -11.01 -9.20
N PHE A 478 -14.53 -11.32 -9.48
CA PHE A 478 -13.64 -10.47 -10.28
C PHE A 478 -13.38 -11.10 -11.65
N HIS A 479 -13.69 -10.35 -12.71
CA HIS A 479 -13.37 -10.68 -14.10
C HIS A 479 -12.20 -9.81 -14.57
N GLU A 480 -11.01 -10.36 -14.46
CA GLU A 480 -9.76 -9.71 -14.86
C GLU A 480 -9.54 -9.81 -16.37
N LEU A 481 -8.75 -8.87 -16.90
CA LEU A 481 -8.36 -8.83 -18.31
C LEU A 481 -9.58 -8.79 -19.25
N VAL A 482 -10.60 -8.02 -18.86
CA VAL A 482 -11.85 -7.86 -19.62
C VAL A 482 -12.22 -6.39 -19.70
N ALA A 483 -12.52 -5.88 -20.88
CA ALA A 483 -12.94 -4.50 -21.13
C ALA A 483 -14.29 -4.45 -21.86
N PRO A 484 -15.27 -3.62 -21.43
CA PRO A 484 -16.54 -3.49 -22.12
C PRO A 484 -16.39 -2.80 -23.47
N LEU A 485 -17.10 -3.28 -24.48
CA LEU A 485 -17.23 -2.69 -25.83
C LEU A 485 -18.58 -2.06 -26.07
N SER A 486 -19.65 -2.66 -25.52
CA SER A 486 -21.00 -2.14 -25.64
C SER A 486 -21.90 -2.74 -24.55
N PHE A 487 -22.98 -2.01 -24.24
CA PHE A 487 -24.10 -2.47 -23.43
C PHE A 487 -25.29 -2.71 -24.36
N GLU A 488 -25.85 -3.90 -24.27
CA GLU A 488 -26.91 -4.35 -25.17
C GLU A 488 -28.27 -4.42 -24.43
N GLY A 489 -29.31 -3.95 -25.09
CA GLY A 489 -30.68 -3.92 -24.59
C GLY A 489 -31.58 -3.12 -25.51
N VAL A 490 -32.88 -3.05 -25.21
CA VAL A 490 -33.85 -2.22 -25.96
C VAL A 490 -34.09 -0.90 -25.24
N SER A 491 -34.65 -0.93 -24.06
CA SER A 491 -34.80 0.23 -23.16
C SER A 491 -33.91 0.11 -21.93
N LYS A 492 -33.78 -1.11 -21.40
CA LYS A 492 -32.95 -1.43 -20.24
C LYS A 492 -31.79 -2.33 -20.67
N VAL A 493 -30.63 -2.18 -20.03
CA VAL A 493 -29.46 -3.05 -20.23
C VAL A 493 -29.83 -4.49 -19.88
N LYS A 494 -29.31 -5.44 -20.65
CA LYS A 494 -29.49 -6.88 -20.45
C LYS A 494 -28.19 -7.68 -20.58
N GLU A 495 -27.21 -7.15 -21.30
CA GLU A 495 -25.95 -7.83 -21.56
C GLU A 495 -24.83 -6.82 -21.75
N ILE A 496 -23.63 -7.17 -21.30
CA ILE A 496 -22.39 -6.46 -21.62
C ILE A 496 -21.60 -7.31 -22.62
N HIS A 497 -21.28 -6.72 -23.77
CA HIS A 497 -20.33 -7.28 -24.70
C HIS A 497 -18.92 -6.79 -24.40
N CYS A 498 -17.99 -7.69 -24.15
CA CYS A 498 -16.63 -7.40 -23.68
C CYS A 498 -15.56 -7.98 -24.59
N GLN A 499 -14.41 -7.32 -24.64
CA GLN A 499 -13.16 -7.76 -25.25
C GLN A 499 -12.26 -8.36 -24.16
N LYS A 500 -11.68 -9.56 -24.43
CA LYS A 500 -10.58 -10.05 -23.59
C LYS A 500 -9.30 -9.27 -23.87
N MET A 501 -8.51 -9.11 -22.82
CA MET A 501 -7.28 -8.32 -22.82
C MET A 501 -6.10 -9.18 -22.42
N GLU A 502 -4.89 -8.71 -22.71
CA GLU A 502 -3.63 -9.16 -22.12
C GLU A 502 -2.84 -7.97 -21.61
N LEU A 503 -1.81 -8.22 -20.79
CA LEU A 503 -0.96 -7.16 -20.26
C LEU A 503 0.26 -6.95 -21.16
N GLY A 504 0.37 -5.76 -21.74
CA GLY A 504 1.52 -5.26 -22.48
C GLY A 504 2.57 -4.57 -21.58
N GLU A 505 3.36 -3.68 -22.19
CA GLU A 505 4.38 -2.87 -21.50
C GLU A 505 3.75 -1.87 -20.53
N PRO A 506 4.49 -1.43 -19.49
CA PRO A 506 4.02 -0.41 -18.54
C PRO A 506 3.67 0.91 -19.23
N ASP A 507 2.63 1.58 -18.74
CA ASP A 507 2.27 2.94 -19.13
C ASP A 507 2.99 4.00 -18.27
N ALA A 508 2.70 5.28 -18.48
CA ALA A 508 3.31 6.39 -17.75
C ALA A 508 3.05 6.34 -16.22
N SER A 509 2.03 5.59 -15.77
CA SER A 509 1.76 5.36 -14.34
C SER A 509 2.53 4.16 -13.76
N GLY A 510 3.34 3.49 -14.58
CA GLY A 510 4.06 2.27 -14.22
C GLY A 510 3.22 0.99 -14.24
N ARG A 511 1.91 1.06 -14.55
CA ARG A 511 1.02 -0.11 -14.65
C ARG A 511 1.03 -0.66 -16.07
N ARG A 512 1.00 -1.97 -16.21
CA ARG A 512 0.99 -2.63 -17.52
C ARG A 512 -0.26 -2.27 -18.34
N ARG A 513 -0.07 -1.92 -19.61
CA ARG A 513 -1.16 -1.53 -20.50
C ARG A 513 -2.04 -2.72 -20.84
N PRO A 514 -3.39 -2.57 -20.83
CA PRO A 514 -4.27 -3.60 -21.36
C PRO A 514 -4.25 -3.57 -22.89
N VAL A 515 -3.97 -4.71 -23.51
CA VAL A 515 -3.91 -4.90 -24.99
C VAL A 515 -5.03 -5.86 -25.38
N PRO A 516 -5.89 -5.53 -26.36
CA PRO A 516 -6.98 -6.41 -26.76
C PRO A 516 -6.48 -7.66 -27.49
N LEU A 517 -7.02 -8.84 -27.10
CA LEU A 517 -6.82 -10.10 -27.81
C LEU A 517 -7.79 -10.19 -28.99
N ALA A 518 -7.27 -10.08 -30.21
CA ALA A 518 -8.09 -10.02 -31.42
C ALA A 518 -9.01 -11.23 -31.56
N GLY A 519 -10.32 -10.99 -31.70
CA GLY A 519 -11.32 -12.04 -31.93
C GLY A 519 -11.78 -12.78 -30.66
N GLU A 520 -11.27 -12.42 -29.48
CA GLU A 520 -11.69 -13.02 -28.19
C GLU A 520 -12.67 -12.13 -27.44
N PHE A 521 -13.94 -12.54 -27.43
CA PHE A 521 -15.03 -11.78 -26.79
C PHE A 521 -15.69 -12.60 -25.68
N LEU A 522 -16.33 -11.89 -24.75
CA LEU A 522 -17.14 -12.43 -23.66
C LEU A 522 -18.42 -11.62 -23.53
N ASN A 523 -19.50 -12.29 -23.15
CA ASN A 523 -20.78 -11.66 -22.87
C ASN A 523 -21.18 -11.97 -21.43
N PHE A 524 -21.72 -10.96 -20.75
CA PHE A 524 -22.20 -11.07 -19.38
C PHE A 524 -23.67 -10.61 -19.32
N PRO A 525 -24.61 -11.49 -18.91
CA PRO A 525 -25.97 -11.07 -18.64
C PRO A 525 -26.00 -10.15 -17.42
N VAL A 526 -26.69 -9.02 -17.51
CA VAL A 526 -26.79 -8.02 -16.46
C VAL A 526 -28.14 -7.37 -16.37
N ASP A 527 -28.53 -6.97 -15.16
CA ASP A 527 -29.71 -6.15 -14.88
C ASP A 527 -29.31 -4.70 -14.62
N THR A 528 -28.08 -4.50 -14.08
CA THR A 528 -27.51 -3.19 -13.75
C THR A 528 -26.02 -3.15 -14.05
N VAL A 529 -25.54 -2.02 -14.57
CA VAL A 529 -24.12 -1.72 -14.82
C VAL A 529 -23.75 -0.39 -14.15
N ILE A 530 -22.61 -0.37 -13.43
CA ILE A 530 -22.11 0.83 -12.76
C ILE A 530 -20.66 1.10 -13.21
N PRO A 531 -20.44 2.02 -14.17
CA PRO A 531 -19.11 2.36 -14.67
C PRO A 531 -18.34 3.27 -13.70
N ALA A 532 -17.46 2.72 -12.88
CA ALA A 532 -16.61 3.43 -11.91
C ALA A 532 -15.15 3.57 -12.42
N ILE A 533 -14.96 4.32 -13.50
CA ILE A 533 -13.69 4.41 -14.25
C ILE A 533 -12.91 5.71 -14.03
N GLY A 534 -13.35 6.55 -13.12
CA GLY A 534 -12.72 7.82 -12.76
C GLY A 534 -13.69 8.98 -12.75
N GLN A 535 -13.18 10.15 -12.40
CA GLN A 535 -13.95 11.35 -12.18
C GLN A 535 -13.26 12.56 -12.81
N ALA A 536 -14.03 13.63 -13.09
CA ALA A 536 -13.55 14.90 -13.63
C ALA A 536 -14.18 16.09 -12.91
N ILE A 537 -13.54 17.22 -13.04
CA ILE A 537 -14.05 18.51 -12.53
C ILE A 537 -15.32 18.92 -13.29
N ASN A 538 -16.20 19.63 -12.61
CA ASN A 538 -17.41 20.19 -13.19
C ASN A 538 -17.71 21.55 -12.56
N VAL A 539 -17.09 22.62 -13.10
CA VAL A 539 -17.28 24.01 -12.66
C VAL A 539 -17.40 24.93 -13.87
N ASP A 540 -18.12 26.03 -13.74
CA ASP A 540 -18.40 27.00 -14.80
C ASP A 540 -17.91 28.42 -14.48
N PHE A 541 -17.43 28.67 -13.27
CA PHE A 541 -16.98 29.99 -12.80
C PHE A 541 -15.48 30.23 -12.98
N ILE A 542 -14.71 29.20 -13.31
CA ILE A 542 -13.26 29.27 -13.55
C ILE A 542 -12.87 28.25 -14.63
N SER A 543 -11.88 28.58 -15.45
CA SER A 543 -11.37 27.66 -16.47
C SER A 543 -10.45 26.58 -15.86
N GLU A 544 -10.34 25.42 -16.51
CA GLU A 544 -9.40 24.37 -16.09
C GLU A 544 -7.94 24.84 -16.17
N ASP A 545 -7.60 25.72 -17.13
CA ASP A 545 -6.27 26.31 -17.26
C ASP A 545 -5.93 27.24 -16.08
N ASP A 546 -6.92 27.96 -15.55
CA ASP A 546 -6.75 28.84 -14.39
C ASP A 546 -6.67 28.06 -13.07
N LEU A 547 -7.07 26.78 -13.06
CA LEU A 547 -6.94 25.87 -11.90
C LEU A 547 -5.56 25.19 -11.82
N GLN A 548 -4.67 25.38 -12.79
CA GLN A 548 -3.30 24.87 -12.68
C GLN A 548 -2.55 25.58 -11.55
N VAL A 549 -1.89 24.81 -10.71
CA VAL A 549 -1.22 25.33 -9.51
C VAL A 549 0.27 25.01 -9.48
N ASN A 550 0.99 25.84 -8.77
CA ASN A 550 2.26 25.46 -8.21
C ASN A 550 2.01 24.52 -7.02
N TYR A 551 2.46 23.28 -7.08
CA TYR A 551 2.17 22.24 -6.08
C TYR A 551 2.76 22.49 -4.69
N GLU A 552 3.79 23.33 -4.56
CA GLU A 552 4.37 23.71 -3.27
C GLU A 552 3.56 24.80 -2.56
N THR A 553 2.96 25.71 -3.33
CA THR A 553 2.27 26.90 -2.79
C THR A 553 0.75 26.86 -2.95
N CYS A 554 0.22 25.90 -3.70
CA CYS A 554 -1.19 25.83 -4.12
C CYS A 554 -1.69 27.07 -4.88
N LYS A 555 -0.80 27.98 -5.32
CA LYS A 555 -1.16 29.18 -6.06
C LYS A 555 -1.56 28.84 -7.49
N THR A 556 -2.69 29.40 -7.92
CA THR A 556 -3.13 29.38 -9.32
C THR A 556 -2.45 30.51 -10.15
N ASN A 557 -2.79 30.59 -11.42
CA ASN A 557 -2.38 31.69 -12.28
C ASN A 557 -3.10 33.02 -11.95
N LEU A 558 -4.17 32.98 -11.16
CA LEU A 558 -4.96 34.14 -10.76
C LEU A 558 -4.43 34.75 -9.45
N PRO A 559 -4.37 36.09 -9.30
CA PRO A 559 -3.95 36.71 -8.06
C PRO A 559 -4.95 36.39 -6.93
N HIS A 560 -4.43 36.11 -5.75
CA HIS A 560 -5.21 35.81 -4.54
C HIS A 560 -6.14 34.55 -4.65
N VAL A 561 -5.87 33.68 -5.62
CA VAL A 561 -6.61 32.44 -5.82
C VAL A 561 -5.70 31.23 -5.69
N TYR A 562 -6.10 30.32 -4.85
CA TYR A 562 -5.42 29.05 -4.56
C TYR A 562 -6.37 27.89 -4.88
N ALA A 563 -5.83 26.73 -5.20
CA ALA A 563 -6.64 25.55 -5.42
C ALA A 563 -5.94 24.27 -4.94
N GLY A 564 -6.72 23.24 -4.63
CA GLY A 564 -6.16 21.97 -4.16
C GLY A 564 -7.16 20.81 -4.20
N GLY A 565 -6.69 19.63 -3.79
CA GLY A 565 -7.46 18.39 -3.84
C GLY A 565 -7.68 17.87 -5.27
N ASP A 566 -8.73 17.09 -5.46
CA ASP A 566 -9.05 16.46 -6.75
C ASP A 566 -9.36 17.47 -7.86
N ALA A 567 -9.70 18.70 -7.51
CA ALA A 567 -9.86 19.80 -8.47
C ALA A 567 -8.58 20.11 -9.25
N VAL A 568 -7.41 19.73 -8.72
CA VAL A 568 -6.10 20.04 -9.31
C VAL A 568 -5.34 18.76 -9.68
N ARG A 569 -5.42 17.74 -8.82
CA ARG A 569 -4.65 16.49 -8.98
C ARG A 569 -5.42 15.40 -9.71
N GLY A 570 -6.73 15.59 -9.94
CA GLY A 570 -7.63 14.55 -10.36
C GLY A 570 -8.01 13.62 -9.19
N ALA A 571 -9.10 12.88 -9.34
CA ALA A 571 -9.50 11.87 -8.37
C ALA A 571 -8.49 10.70 -8.41
N SER A 572 -7.87 10.40 -7.29
CA SER A 572 -6.87 9.34 -7.13
C SER A 572 -7.45 8.14 -6.39
#